data_cbc22b3b8acd5331a9979c0c7e362224
#
_entry.id   cbc22b3b8acd5331a9979c0c7e362224
#
_cell.length_a   1.000
_cell.length_b   1.000
_cell.length_c   1.000
_cell.angle_alpha   90.00
_cell.angle_beta   90.00
_cell.angle_gamma   90.00
#
_symmetry.space_group_name_H-M   'P 1'
#
loop_
_entity.id
_entity.type
_entity.pdbx_description
1 polymer ?
#
loop_
_entity_poly.entity_id
_entity_poly.type
_entity_poly.pdbx_seq_one_letter_code
_entity_poly.pdbx_strand_id
1 'polypeptide(L)'
;MRPTTPYRPLDITIPFPELTAYARTATLLHPRRGTPTAADSSVGGPLLWPADEAWPVCGEAHGRARGVRPERARRYERIVEAAWARPRPADAVGPSYTAGEWVELDEMSDAAYQPDRHDGSPLPLLALAQFYARDVPDLAPFAPAGTDLLQVLWCPFTGHDDASAHDFGPSTRLIWRRTADVREALPEQPEPPIVERTQYLPTPCVLFPERVVDYPFADYLPKELDERIQAWEDAFTERAGDAAPLYQYDLSLAPGWKIGGWDSWHRTDLIRVYCGVCGTEMRLLLTIDSGGGAPSWRPYDEARASRSFSLHGPTGIRAARDEYRAFVCPTDPSHPHRMSSQ
;
A
#
# COMPACT_ATOMS: atom_id res chain seq x y z
N MET A 1 -13.78 -13.94 8.66
CA MET A 1 -13.94 -13.39 10.02
C MET A 1 -13.38 -11.98 9.98
N ARG A 2 -14.07 -10.98 10.53
CA ARG A 2 -13.54 -9.60 10.55
C ARG A 2 -12.27 -9.56 11.38
N PRO A 3 -11.23 -8.80 10.99
CA PRO A 3 -10.04 -8.63 11.81
C PRO A 3 -10.42 -7.99 13.16
N THR A 4 -9.70 -8.36 14.21
CA THR A 4 -9.85 -7.75 15.53
C THR A 4 -8.57 -6.97 15.80
N THR A 5 -8.62 -5.68 15.52
CA THR A 5 -7.49 -4.78 15.78
C THR A 5 -7.43 -4.46 17.28
N PRO A 6 -6.24 -4.52 17.89
CA PRO A 6 -6.06 -4.08 19.26
C PRO A 6 -6.48 -2.61 19.41
N TYR A 7 -7.01 -2.26 20.57
CA TYR A 7 -7.16 -0.85 20.93
C TYR A 7 -5.78 -0.18 21.00
N ARG A 8 -5.74 1.11 20.72
CA ARG A 8 -4.56 1.90 21.03
C ARG A 8 -4.17 1.67 22.50
N PRO A 9 -2.87 1.62 22.81
CA PRO A 9 -2.41 1.45 24.20
C PRO A 9 -2.97 2.51 25.14
N LEU A 10 -3.23 3.71 24.60
CA LEU A 10 -3.75 4.86 25.32
C LEU A 10 -4.55 5.76 24.38
N ASP A 11 -5.62 6.39 24.90
CA ASP A 11 -6.26 7.50 24.20
C ASP A 11 -5.46 8.78 24.43
N ILE A 12 -4.73 9.20 23.40
CA ILE A 12 -3.84 10.36 23.45
C ILE A 12 -4.59 11.70 23.63
N THR A 13 -5.88 11.73 23.37
CA THR A 13 -6.69 12.94 23.59
C THR A 13 -7.00 13.20 25.06
N ILE A 14 -6.78 12.22 25.96
CA ILE A 14 -6.92 12.41 27.40
C ILE A 14 -5.84 13.35 27.93
N PRO A 15 -4.52 13.10 27.74
CA PRO A 15 -3.47 14.05 28.12
C PRO A 15 -3.38 15.27 27.19
N PHE A 16 -3.80 15.19 25.94
CA PHE A 16 -3.72 16.25 24.94
C PHE A 16 -5.05 16.46 24.21
N PRO A 17 -6.06 17.08 24.84
CA PRO A 17 -7.38 17.30 24.22
C PRO A 17 -7.32 18.12 22.93
N GLU A 18 -6.32 18.93 22.72
CA GLU A 18 -6.09 19.72 21.51
C GLU A 18 -5.97 18.86 20.27
N LEU A 19 -5.48 17.63 20.40
CA LEU A 19 -5.35 16.69 19.27
C LEU A 19 -6.70 16.34 18.63
N THR A 20 -7.81 16.50 19.37
CA THR A 20 -9.16 16.29 18.82
C THR A 20 -9.42 17.17 17.59
N ALA A 21 -8.85 18.38 17.55
CA ALA A 21 -9.01 19.29 16.41
C ALA A 21 -8.26 18.80 15.13
N TYR A 22 -7.30 17.91 15.28
CA TYR A 22 -6.52 17.32 14.21
C TYR A 22 -6.99 15.93 13.81
N ALA A 23 -8.00 15.38 14.45
CA ALA A 23 -8.49 14.05 14.17
C ALA A 23 -9.00 13.94 12.72
N ARG A 24 -8.54 12.90 12.01
CA ARG A 24 -9.04 12.51 10.68
C ARG A 24 -9.47 11.06 10.69
N THR A 25 -10.54 10.77 9.98
CA THR A 25 -10.93 9.38 9.76
C THR A 25 -10.09 8.76 8.64
N ALA A 26 -9.80 7.48 8.79
CA ALA A 26 -9.19 6.64 7.78
C ALA A 26 -9.89 5.29 7.75
N THR A 27 -9.86 4.61 6.61
CA THR A 27 -10.26 3.22 6.50
C THR A 27 -9.02 2.35 6.32
N LEU A 28 -8.66 1.55 7.34
CA LEU A 28 -7.70 0.46 7.20
C LEU A 28 -8.30 -0.63 6.32
N LEU A 29 -7.53 -1.17 5.39
CA LEU A 29 -8.04 -2.08 4.37
C LEU A 29 -7.86 -3.56 4.73
N HIS A 30 -6.90 -3.91 5.58
CA HIS A 30 -6.60 -5.27 6.06
C HIS A 30 -6.63 -6.32 4.95
N PRO A 31 -5.73 -6.26 3.95
CA PRO A 31 -5.69 -7.24 2.87
C PRO A 31 -5.48 -8.65 3.42
N ARG A 32 -6.21 -9.62 2.85
CA ARG A 32 -6.05 -11.07 3.13
C ARG A 32 -6.01 -11.81 1.80
N ARG A 33 -5.05 -12.71 1.65
CA ARG A 33 -4.98 -13.56 0.46
C ARG A 33 -6.30 -14.27 0.21
N GLY A 34 -6.74 -14.26 -1.03
CA GLY A 34 -8.02 -14.82 -1.41
C GLY A 34 -8.26 -14.76 -2.91
N THR A 35 -9.49 -15.00 -3.32
CA THR A 35 -9.92 -14.98 -4.72
C THR A 35 -11.01 -13.92 -4.91
N PRO A 36 -10.65 -12.62 -4.88
CA PRO A 36 -11.62 -11.57 -5.11
C PRO A 36 -12.17 -11.63 -6.53
N THR A 37 -13.38 -11.11 -6.69
CA THR A 37 -14.04 -10.92 -7.99
C THR A 37 -14.03 -9.44 -8.37
N ALA A 38 -14.42 -9.10 -9.59
CA ALA A 38 -14.59 -7.71 -10.02
C ALA A 38 -15.65 -6.94 -9.21
N ALA A 39 -16.50 -7.61 -8.45
CA ALA A 39 -17.50 -6.99 -7.58
C ALA A 39 -16.98 -6.68 -6.16
N ASP A 40 -15.75 -7.09 -5.83
CA ASP A 40 -15.16 -6.92 -4.50
C ASP A 40 -14.14 -5.76 -4.48
N SER A 41 -14.06 -5.05 -3.37
CA SER A 41 -12.89 -4.23 -3.08
C SER A 41 -11.69 -5.14 -2.83
N SER A 42 -10.57 -4.90 -3.53
CA SER A 42 -9.45 -5.86 -3.57
C SER A 42 -8.11 -5.21 -3.87
N VAL A 43 -7.03 -5.93 -3.54
CA VAL A 43 -5.69 -5.72 -4.06
C VAL A 43 -5.35 -6.90 -4.96
N GLY A 44 -4.79 -6.68 -6.15
CA GLY A 44 -4.36 -7.71 -7.09
C GLY A 44 -5.48 -8.58 -7.66
N GLY A 45 -6.74 -8.23 -7.41
CA GLY A 45 -7.91 -8.88 -7.99
C GLY A 45 -8.28 -8.30 -9.35
N PRO A 46 -9.26 -8.93 -10.05
CA PRO A 46 -9.78 -8.37 -11.27
C PRO A 46 -10.51 -7.05 -10.99
N LEU A 47 -10.30 -6.06 -11.86
CA LEU A 47 -11.01 -4.78 -11.79
C LEU A 47 -12.36 -4.87 -12.49
N LEU A 48 -13.35 -4.10 -12.04
CA LEU A 48 -14.59 -3.87 -12.78
C LEU A 48 -14.30 -2.95 -13.98
N TRP A 49 -13.63 -3.48 -15.00
CA TRP A 49 -13.25 -2.76 -16.20
C TRP A 49 -14.27 -2.99 -17.30
N PRO A 50 -14.77 -1.94 -18.00
CA PRO A 50 -15.71 -2.13 -19.11
C PRO A 50 -15.07 -2.92 -20.25
N ALA A 51 -15.82 -3.89 -20.81
CA ALA A 51 -15.35 -4.72 -21.91
C ALA A 51 -15.15 -3.93 -23.22
N ASP A 52 -15.84 -2.79 -23.36
CA ASP A 52 -15.78 -1.90 -24.52
C ASP A 52 -14.75 -0.75 -24.35
N GLU A 53 -14.03 -0.70 -23.22
CA GLU A 53 -12.99 0.28 -22.96
C GLU A 53 -11.60 -0.35 -23.09
N ALA A 54 -10.72 0.28 -23.87
CA ALA A 54 -9.34 -0.19 -24.02
C ALA A 54 -8.60 -0.20 -22.68
N TRP A 55 -7.85 -1.28 -22.40
CA TRP A 55 -7.01 -1.36 -21.22
C TRP A 55 -5.88 -0.33 -21.29
N PRO A 56 -5.58 0.38 -20.23
CA PRO A 56 -4.56 1.41 -20.24
C PRO A 56 -3.15 0.81 -20.38
N VAL A 57 -2.34 1.49 -21.17
CA VAL A 57 -0.94 1.14 -21.40
C VAL A 57 -0.04 2.27 -20.89
N CYS A 58 1.21 1.92 -20.56
CA CYS A 58 2.22 2.93 -20.28
C CYS A 58 2.57 3.68 -21.56
N GLY A 59 2.55 5.01 -21.50
CA GLY A 59 2.89 5.88 -22.64
C GLY A 59 4.38 6.06 -22.86
N GLU A 60 5.24 5.62 -21.91
CA GLU A 60 6.68 5.77 -22.02
C GLU A 60 7.35 4.56 -22.67
N ALA A 61 8.46 4.82 -23.35
CA ALA A 61 9.22 3.78 -24.04
C ALA A 61 10.17 3.04 -23.07
N HIS A 62 9.84 1.80 -22.75
CA HIS A 62 10.70 0.92 -21.96
C HIS A 62 11.63 0.03 -22.81
N GLY A 63 12.02 0.47 -23.99
CA GLY A 63 12.68 -0.34 -25.04
C GLY A 63 14.01 -1.01 -24.70
N ARG A 64 14.53 -0.82 -23.47
CA ARG A 64 15.70 -1.53 -22.93
C ARG A 64 15.48 -2.04 -21.52
N ALA A 65 14.24 -1.96 -21.03
CA ALA A 65 13.90 -2.42 -19.72
C ALA A 65 14.19 -3.92 -19.59
N ARG A 66 14.62 -4.31 -18.41
CA ARG A 66 14.87 -5.71 -18.05
C ARG A 66 13.94 -6.05 -16.90
N GLY A 67 13.42 -7.25 -16.91
CA GLY A 67 12.46 -7.65 -15.87
C GLY A 67 12.30 -9.16 -15.78
N VAL A 68 11.34 -9.54 -15.00
CA VAL A 68 10.95 -10.92 -14.73
C VAL A 68 9.54 -11.15 -15.28
N ARG A 69 9.31 -12.31 -15.88
CA ARG A 69 7.96 -12.70 -16.34
C ARG A 69 7.03 -12.91 -15.15
N PRO A 70 5.77 -12.45 -15.23
CA PRO A 70 4.81 -12.58 -14.13
C PRO A 70 4.64 -14.02 -13.62
N GLU A 71 4.59 -15.02 -14.51
CA GLU A 71 4.46 -16.41 -14.09
C GLU A 71 5.63 -16.86 -13.22
N ARG A 72 6.83 -16.42 -13.56
CA ARG A 72 8.04 -16.71 -12.80
C ARG A 72 8.05 -16.01 -11.45
N ALA A 73 7.66 -14.73 -11.40
CA ALA A 73 7.50 -13.98 -10.16
C ALA A 73 6.50 -14.69 -9.23
N ARG A 74 5.33 -15.08 -9.74
CA ARG A 74 4.33 -15.84 -8.96
C ARG A 74 4.83 -17.22 -8.52
N ARG A 75 5.65 -17.87 -9.33
CA ARG A 75 6.23 -19.17 -8.94
C ARG A 75 7.22 -19.01 -7.80
N TYR A 76 8.08 -17.99 -7.86
CA TYR A 76 8.98 -17.63 -6.77
C TYR A 76 8.22 -17.40 -5.46
N GLU A 77 7.20 -16.55 -5.49
CA GLU A 77 6.38 -16.25 -4.31
C GLU A 77 5.73 -17.51 -3.72
N ARG A 78 5.18 -18.41 -4.56
CA ARG A 78 4.61 -19.68 -4.08
C ARG A 78 5.62 -20.58 -3.39
N ILE A 79 6.84 -20.64 -3.91
CA ILE A 79 7.93 -21.42 -3.27
C ILE A 79 8.27 -20.82 -1.91
N VAL A 80 8.49 -19.50 -1.84
CA VAL A 80 8.82 -18.81 -0.60
C VAL A 80 7.71 -18.99 0.44
N GLU A 81 6.46 -18.83 0.03
CA GLU A 81 5.30 -18.99 0.90
C GLU A 81 5.20 -20.43 1.44
N ALA A 82 5.32 -21.44 0.57
CA ALA A 82 5.30 -22.84 0.98
C ALA A 82 6.43 -23.14 1.98
N ALA A 83 7.63 -22.60 1.75
CA ALA A 83 8.76 -22.79 2.63
C ALA A 83 8.55 -22.12 4.02
N TRP A 84 7.88 -20.96 4.07
CA TRP A 84 7.51 -20.31 5.32
C TRP A 84 6.38 -21.02 6.08
N ALA A 85 5.45 -21.64 5.37
CA ALA A 85 4.32 -22.38 5.97
C ALA A 85 4.72 -23.72 6.61
N ARG A 86 5.92 -24.26 6.31
CA ARG A 86 6.37 -25.54 6.86
C ARG A 86 6.68 -25.45 8.35
N PRO A 87 6.36 -26.51 9.13
CA PRO A 87 6.83 -26.63 10.50
C PRO A 87 8.36 -26.57 10.58
N ARG A 88 8.86 -25.83 11.56
CA ARG A 88 10.30 -25.63 11.77
C ARG A 88 10.61 -25.49 13.26
N PRO A 89 11.86 -25.77 13.71
CA PRO A 89 12.31 -25.51 15.06
C PRO A 89 12.09 -24.05 15.48
N ALA A 90 11.87 -23.81 16.76
CA ALA A 90 11.59 -22.45 17.27
C ALA A 90 12.77 -21.49 17.10
N ASP A 91 13.98 -22.00 17.02
CA ASP A 91 15.23 -21.29 16.82
C ASP A 91 15.67 -21.18 15.35
N ALA A 92 14.89 -21.77 14.43
CA ALA A 92 15.21 -21.69 13.01
C ALA A 92 15.04 -20.26 12.47
N VAL A 93 16.08 -19.78 11.82
CA VAL A 93 16.10 -18.50 11.12
C VAL A 93 15.77 -18.72 9.64
N GLY A 94 14.69 -18.10 9.16
CA GLY A 94 14.31 -18.15 7.75
C GLY A 94 13.38 -19.32 7.38
N PRO A 95 12.99 -19.40 6.08
CA PRO A 95 12.08 -20.42 5.58
C PRO A 95 12.74 -21.78 5.40
N SER A 96 11.94 -22.85 5.43
CA SER A 96 12.42 -24.22 5.24
C SER A 96 12.19 -24.67 3.79
N TYR A 97 13.19 -24.53 2.95
CA TYR A 97 13.15 -24.98 1.56
C TYR A 97 13.48 -26.47 1.44
N THR A 98 12.82 -27.15 0.52
CA THR A 98 13.21 -28.50 0.07
C THR A 98 14.41 -28.42 -0.87
N ALA A 99 15.11 -29.54 -1.08
CA ALA A 99 16.22 -29.61 -2.05
C ALA A 99 15.78 -29.24 -3.47
N GLY A 100 14.57 -29.66 -3.89
CA GLY A 100 14.02 -29.31 -5.19
C GLY A 100 13.72 -27.82 -5.34
N GLU A 101 13.19 -27.21 -4.29
CA GLU A 101 12.92 -25.75 -4.28
C GLU A 101 14.22 -24.94 -4.30
N TRP A 102 15.26 -25.40 -3.63
CA TRP A 102 16.58 -24.77 -3.72
C TRP A 102 17.11 -24.77 -5.14
N VAL A 103 17.05 -25.92 -5.85
CA VAL A 103 17.46 -26.01 -7.26
C VAL A 103 16.64 -25.04 -8.13
N GLU A 104 15.32 -25.02 -7.95
CA GLU A 104 14.43 -24.13 -8.72
C GLU A 104 14.71 -22.64 -8.44
N LEU A 105 14.96 -22.28 -7.16
CA LEU A 105 15.32 -20.91 -6.80
C LEU A 105 16.68 -20.50 -7.35
N ASP A 106 17.65 -21.41 -7.40
CA ASP A 106 18.98 -21.19 -7.98
C ASP A 106 18.87 -20.95 -9.48
N GLU A 107 18.12 -21.78 -10.22
CA GLU A 107 17.81 -21.58 -11.64
C GLU A 107 17.07 -20.25 -11.88
N MET A 108 16.18 -19.86 -10.98
CA MET A 108 15.52 -18.55 -11.03
C MET A 108 16.50 -17.40 -10.78
N SER A 109 17.45 -17.57 -9.86
CA SER A 109 18.50 -16.60 -9.57
C SER A 109 19.42 -16.43 -10.75
N ASP A 110 19.89 -17.53 -11.36
CA ASP A 110 20.77 -17.50 -12.53
C ASP A 110 20.10 -16.80 -13.72
N ALA A 111 18.83 -17.02 -13.92
CA ALA A 111 18.10 -16.31 -14.96
C ALA A 111 17.74 -14.86 -14.57
N ALA A 112 17.82 -14.47 -13.29
CA ALA A 112 17.77 -13.05 -12.89
C ALA A 112 19.04 -12.30 -13.32
N TYR A 113 20.17 -13.00 -13.44
CA TYR A 113 21.39 -12.46 -14.09
C TYR A 113 21.24 -12.30 -15.61
N GLN A 114 20.26 -12.97 -16.24
CA GLN A 114 19.87 -12.80 -17.63
C GLN A 114 18.38 -12.44 -17.74
N PRO A 115 17.99 -11.27 -17.23
CA PRO A 115 16.58 -10.87 -17.22
C PRO A 115 16.05 -10.77 -18.65
N ASP A 116 14.78 -11.11 -18.82
CA ASP A 116 14.06 -10.88 -20.08
C ASP A 116 14.14 -9.41 -20.47
N ARG A 117 14.32 -9.15 -21.76
CA ARG A 117 14.35 -7.80 -22.31
C ARG A 117 12.99 -7.44 -22.88
N HIS A 118 12.59 -6.21 -22.64
CA HIS A 118 11.42 -5.64 -23.29
C HIS A 118 11.74 -5.33 -24.77
N ASP A 119 10.78 -5.60 -25.65
CA ASP A 119 10.90 -5.36 -27.09
C ASP A 119 10.52 -3.92 -27.50
N GLY A 120 10.07 -3.10 -26.55
CA GLY A 120 9.63 -1.72 -26.78
C GLY A 120 8.16 -1.57 -27.13
N SER A 121 7.37 -2.66 -27.11
CA SER A 121 5.93 -2.57 -27.29
C SER A 121 5.27 -1.84 -26.10
N PRO A 122 4.08 -1.21 -26.27
CA PRO A 122 3.34 -0.60 -25.17
C PRO A 122 3.04 -1.62 -24.07
N LEU A 123 3.36 -1.27 -22.83
CA LEU A 123 3.14 -2.14 -21.67
C LEU A 123 1.75 -1.92 -21.08
N PRO A 124 0.90 -2.96 -20.99
CA PRO A 124 -0.31 -2.88 -20.19
C PRO A 124 0.02 -2.50 -18.75
N LEU A 125 -0.77 -1.60 -18.16
CA LEU A 125 -0.65 -1.31 -16.73
C LEU A 125 -1.12 -2.52 -15.92
N LEU A 126 -0.46 -2.76 -14.79
CA LEU A 126 -0.90 -3.76 -13.83
C LEU A 126 -2.12 -3.26 -13.05
N ALA A 127 -3.13 -4.11 -12.90
CA ALA A 127 -4.20 -3.92 -11.94
C ALA A 127 -3.64 -4.02 -10.52
N LEU A 128 -3.57 -2.90 -9.79
CA LEU A 128 -3.09 -2.92 -8.42
C LEU A 128 -4.20 -3.15 -7.42
N ALA A 129 -5.26 -2.34 -7.47
CA ALA A 129 -6.34 -2.40 -6.50
C ALA A 129 -7.62 -1.75 -7.04
N GLN A 130 -8.75 -2.11 -6.42
CA GLN A 130 -9.98 -1.34 -6.56
C GLN A 130 -10.71 -1.22 -5.21
N PHE A 131 -11.38 -0.07 -5.03
CA PHE A 131 -12.06 0.28 -3.79
C PHE A 131 -13.46 0.81 -4.12
N TYR A 132 -14.49 0.12 -3.68
CA TYR A 132 -15.87 0.57 -3.76
C TYR A 132 -16.21 1.50 -2.60
N ALA A 133 -16.87 2.61 -2.84
CA ALA A 133 -17.26 3.56 -1.80
C ALA A 133 -18.20 2.93 -0.75
N ARG A 134 -18.98 1.90 -1.12
CA ARG A 134 -19.82 1.14 -0.19
C ARG A 134 -19.02 0.38 0.88
N ASP A 135 -17.78 -0.02 0.56
CA ASP A 135 -16.90 -0.76 1.45
C ASP A 135 -15.92 0.17 2.19
N VAL A 136 -15.56 1.29 1.53
CA VAL A 136 -14.54 2.25 1.99
C VAL A 136 -15.12 3.67 2.02
N PRO A 137 -15.89 4.03 3.07
CA PRO A 137 -16.58 5.33 3.14
C PRO A 137 -15.67 6.55 3.09
N ASP A 138 -14.42 6.42 3.57
CA ASP A 138 -13.44 7.50 3.56
C ASP A 138 -12.90 7.84 2.16
N LEU A 139 -13.35 7.14 1.09
CA LEU A 139 -13.19 7.57 -0.30
C LEU A 139 -14.05 8.79 -0.67
N ALA A 140 -15.22 8.93 -0.04
CA ALA A 140 -16.20 9.94 -0.43
C ALA A 140 -15.66 11.38 -0.48
N PRO A 141 -14.77 11.83 0.44
CA PRO A 141 -14.20 13.18 0.37
C PRO A 141 -13.28 13.45 -0.82
N PHE A 142 -12.85 12.41 -1.53
CA PHE A 142 -11.90 12.47 -2.64
C PHE A 142 -12.55 12.16 -3.99
N ALA A 143 -13.73 11.55 -3.96
CA ALA A 143 -14.39 11.06 -5.16
C ALA A 143 -14.97 12.20 -6.00
N PRO A 144 -14.71 12.25 -7.32
CA PRO A 144 -15.46 13.10 -8.24
C PRO A 144 -16.97 12.83 -8.14
N ALA A 145 -17.78 13.87 -8.32
CA ALA A 145 -19.22 13.77 -8.21
C ALA A 145 -19.81 12.63 -9.09
N GLY A 146 -20.60 11.76 -8.47
CA GLY A 146 -21.27 10.67 -9.17
C GLY A 146 -20.44 9.42 -9.38
N THR A 147 -19.20 9.36 -8.90
CA THR A 147 -18.37 8.13 -8.92
C THR A 147 -18.48 7.40 -7.58
N ASP A 148 -18.36 6.09 -7.61
CA ASP A 148 -18.49 5.19 -6.46
C ASP A 148 -17.44 4.08 -6.43
N LEU A 149 -16.47 4.14 -7.35
CA LEU A 149 -15.38 3.18 -7.48
C LEU A 149 -14.07 3.89 -7.83
N LEU A 150 -13.01 3.61 -7.07
CA LEU A 150 -11.63 3.95 -7.40
C LEU A 150 -10.90 2.70 -7.87
N GLN A 151 -10.26 2.79 -9.03
CA GLN A 151 -9.34 1.79 -9.55
C GLN A 151 -7.93 2.34 -9.61
N VAL A 152 -6.96 1.55 -9.17
CA VAL A 152 -5.56 1.91 -9.11
C VAL A 152 -4.78 0.95 -9.99
N LEU A 153 -4.06 1.50 -10.96
CA LEU A 153 -3.18 0.75 -11.84
C LEU A 153 -1.80 1.39 -11.79
N TRP A 154 -0.76 0.63 -12.11
CA TRP A 154 0.58 1.18 -12.25
C TRP A 154 1.36 0.55 -13.40
N CYS A 155 2.34 1.29 -13.89
CA CYS A 155 3.35 0.73 -14.77
C CYS A 155 4.25 -0.22 -13.96
N PRO A 156 4.59 -1.41 -14.45
CA PRO A 156 5.45 -2.36 -13.75
C PRO A 156 6.94 -1.94 -13.71
N PHE A 157 7.25 -0.72 -14.12
CA PHE A 157 8.60 -0.15 -14.18
C PHE A 157 8.67 1.20 -13.46
N THR A 158 9.85 1.54 -12.97
CA THR A 158 10.21 2.85 -12.42
C THR A 158 10.90 3.74 -13.46
N GLY A 159 11.30 4.96 -13.05
CA GLY A 159 12.10 5.85 -13.87
C GLY A 159 11.31 6.60 -14.95
N HIS A 160 10.05 6.91 -14.68
CA HIS A 160 9.23 7.75 -15.54
C HIS A 160 9.56 9.23 -15.38
N ASP A 161 9.37 10.02 -16.46
CA ASP A 161 9.65 11.46 -16.46
C ASP A 161 8.67 12.27 -15.58
N ASP A 162 7.52 11.71 -15.26
CA ASP A 162 6.53 12.31 -14.36
C ASP A 162 6.85 12.12 -12.86
N ALA A 163 7.89 11.31 -12.56
CA ALA A 163 8.32 11.07 -11.19
C ALA A 163 8.80 12.37 -10.55
N SER A 164 8.25 12.71 -9.37
CA SER A 164 8.77 13.80 -8.55
C SER A 164 10.12 13.41 -7.93
N ALA A 165 10.89 14.39 -7.44
CA ALA A 165 12.16 14.14 -6.77
C ALA A 165 12.06 13.20 -5.53
N HIS A 166 10.85 12.91 -5.07
CA HIS A 166 10.54 12.06 -3.91
C HIS A 166 9.72 10.81 -4.28
N ASP A 167 9.53 10.58 -5.58
CA ASP A 167 8.84 9.40 -6.10
C ASP A 167 9.84 8.47 -6.76
N PHE A 168 10.10 7.34 -6.11
CA PHE A 168 11.00 6.29 -6.59
C PHE A 168 10.24 5.01 -6.92
N GLY A 169 8.90 5.07 -6.96
CA GLY A 169 8.02 3.95 -7.23
C GLY A 169 7.57 3.86 -8.69
N PRO A 170 6.66 2.93 -8.97
CA PRO A 170 6.05 2.77 -10.30
C PRO A 170 5.07 3.91 -10.58
N SER A 171 5.08 4.43 -11.82
CA SER A 171 4.09 5.43 -12.25
C SER A 171 2.67 4.87 -12.09
N THR A 172 1.84 5.59 -11.36
CA THR A 172 0.53 5.13 -10.92
C THR A 172 -0.57 5.89 -11.65
N ARG A 173 -1.68 5.22 -11.93
CA ARG A 173 -2.88 5.82 -12.51
C ARG A 173 -4.09 5.57 -11.63
N LEU A 174 -4.79 6.65 -11.24
CA LEU A 174 -6.04 6.61 -10.49
C LEU A 174 -7.21 6.82 -11.44
N ILE A 175 -8.16 5.90 -11.46
CA ILE A 175 -9.34 5.96 -12.34
C ILE A 175 -10.59 5.88 -11.48
N TRP A 176 -11.40 6.93 -11.54
CA TRP A 176 -12.68 6.99 -10.87
C TRP A 176 -13.80 6.56 -11.81
N ARG A 177 -14.73 5.72 -11.32
CA ARG A 177 -15.85 5.22 -12.10
C ARG A 177 -17.17 5.32 -11.36
N ARG A 178 -18.24 5.34 -12.14
CA ARG A 178 -19.57 4.96 -11.67
C ARG A 178 -19.79 3.50 -12.02
N THR A 179 -20.01 2.66 -11.02
CA THR A 179 -20.20 1.19 -11.22
C THR A 179 -21.38 0.88 -12.13
N ALA A 180 -22.45 1.68 -12.06
CA ALA A 180 -23.65 1.51 -12.88
C ALA A 180 -23.41 1.73 -14.38
N ASP A 181 -22.32 2.36 -14.79
CA ASP A 181 -21.98 2.58 -16.20
C ASP A 181 -21.28 1.36 -16.83
N VAL A 182 -20.77 0.44 -16.01
CA VAL A 182 -20.13 -0.79 -16.49
C VAL A 182 -21.18 -1.86 -16.73
N ARG A 183 -21.57 -2.05 -17.99
CA ARG A 183 -22.59 -3.03 -18.40
C ARG A 183 -22.06 -4.46 -18.42
N GLU A 184 -20.84 -4.61 -18.90
CA GLU A 184 -20.14 -5.88 -19.02
C GLU A 184 -18.69 -5.68 -18.60
N ALA A 185 -18.22 -6.52 -17.69
CA ALA A 185 -16.82 -6.46 -17.23
C ALA A 185 -15.91 -7.22 -18.19
N LEU A 186 -14.72 -6.69 -18.43
CA LEU A 186 -13.68 -7.35 -19.22
C LEU A 186 -13.31 -8.69 -18.55
N PRO A 187 -13.56 -9.82 -19.21
CA PRO A 187 -13.43 -11.15 -18.58
C PRO A 187 -11.97 -11.53 -18.31
N GLU A 188 -11.06 -11.10 -19.19
CA GLU A 188 -9.63 -11.38 -19.08
C GLU A 188 -8.85 -10.05 -19.20
N GLN A 189 -8.14 -9.69 -18.16
CA GLN A 189 -7.43 -8.42 -18.09
C GLN A 189 -5.99 -8.58 -18.56
N PRO A 190 -5.50 -7.67 -19.45
CA PRO A 190 -4.14 -7.74 -19.95
C PRO A 190 -3.11 -7.67 -18.83
N GLU A 191 -2.04 -8.44 -18.98
CA GLU A 191 -0.89 -8.43 -18.09
C GLU A 191 0.37 -8.07 -18.89
N PRO A 192 1.30 -7.29 -18.32
CA PRO A 192 2.56 -6.98 -18.98
C PRO A 192 3.42 -8.25 -19.12
N PRO A 193 4.16 -8.40 -20.24
CA PRO A 193 4.99 -9.57 -20.50
C PRO A 193 6.14 -9.72 -19.50
N ILE A 194 6.60 -8.60 -18.92
CA ILE A 194 7.61 -8.56 -17.88
C ILE A 194 7.29 -7.46 -16.86
N VAL A 195 7.81 -7.62 -15.64
CA VAL A 195 7.79 -6.61 -14.56
C VAL A 195 9.22 -6.35 -14.11
N GLU A 196 9.55 -5.13 -13.74
CA GLU A 196 10.91 -4.77 -13.28
C GLU A 196 11.30 -5.54 -12.02
N ARG A 197 10.36 -5.67 -11.09
CA ARG A 197 10.56 -6.37 -9.82
C ARG A 197 9.36 -7.25 -9.50
N THR A 198 9.62 -8.39 -8.89
CA THR A 198 8.55 -9.31 -8.44
C THR A 198 7.59 -8.61 -7.47
N GLN A 199 8.11 -7.71 -6.64
CA GLN A 199 7.35 -6.96 -5.64
C GLN A 199 6.41 -5.88 -6.22
N TYR A 200 6.40 -5.67 -7.53
CA TYR A 200 5.41 -4.81 -8.19
C TYR A 200 4.19 -5.61 -8.67
N LEU A 201 4.26 -6.93 -8.63
CA LEU A 201 3.16 -7.81 -9.01
C LEU A 201 2.32 -8.13 -7.76
N PRO A 202 1.08 -7.62 -7.64
CA PRO A 202 0.28 -7.86 -6.46
C PRO A 202 -0.22 -9.30 -6.38
N THR A 203 -0.24 -9.86 -5.16
CA THR A 203 -0.92 -11.10 -4.86
C THR A 203 -2.40 -10.81 -4.58
N PRO A 204 -3.35 -11.57 -5.16
CA PRO A 204 -4.77 -11.34 -4.96
C PRO A 204 -5.19 -11.40 -3.49
N CYS A 205 -5.83 -10.32 -3.02
CA CYS A 205 -6.32 -10.18 -1.65
C CYS A 205 -7.74 -9.61 -1.63
N VAL A 206 -8.58 -10.19 -0.79
CA VAL A 206 -9.84 -9.58 -0.36
C VAL A 206 -9.56 -8.59 0.77
N LEU A 207 -10.40 -7.56 0.90
CA LEU A 207 -10.23 -6.53 1.91
C LEU A 207 -11.24 -6.69 3.06
N PHE A 208 -10.83 -6.27 4.26
CA PHE A 208 -11.67 -6.24 5.46
C PHE A 208 -11.64 -4.82 6.07
N PRO A 209 -12.33 -3.86 5.45
CA PRO A 209 -12.24 -2.46 5.84
C PRO A 209 -12.64 -2.21 7.31
N GLU A 210 -11.81 -1.45 8.01
CA GLU A 210 -12.04 -1.02 9.38
C GLU A 210 -11.81 0.48 9.50
N ARG A 211 -12.83 1.21 9.98
CA ARG A 211 -12.71 2.66 10.14
C ARG A 211 -12.02 3.00 11.45
N VAL A 212 -11.01 3.86 11.37
CA VAL A 212 -10.20 4.33 12.50
C VAL A 212 -10.08 5.84 12.50
N VAL A 213 -9.56 6.40 13.60
CA VAL A 213 -9.20 7.81 13.69
C VAL A 213 -7.70 7.93 13.72
N ASP A 214 -7.13 8.74 12.83
CA ASP A 214 -5.71 9.11 12.81
C ASP A 214 -5.51 10.49 13.43
N TYR A 215 -4.36 10.66 14.06
CA TYR A 215 -3.80 11.96 14.45
C TYR A 215 -2.56 12.24 13.61
N PRO A 216 -2.16 13.52 13.44
CA PRO A 216 -1.05 13.86 12.55
C PRO A 216 0.28 13.29 13.05
N PHE A 217 1.19 13.10 12.12
CA PHE A 217 2.61 12.91 12.44
C PHE A 217 3.12 14.13 13.22
N ALA A 218 4.11 13.95 14.11
CA ALA A 218 4.58 15.00 15.02
C ALA A 218 4.94 16.32 14.31
N ASP A 219 5.60 16.24 13.16
CA ASP A 219 6.03 17.41 12.36
C ASP A 219 4.88 18.29 11.82
N TYR A 220 3.63 17.80 11.86
CA TYR A 220 2.44 18.60 11.54
C TYR A 220 1.94 19.43 12.71
N LEU A 221 2.35 19.09 13.94
CA LEU A 221 1.87 19.73 15.13
C LEU A 221 2.53 21.10 15.34
N PRO A 222 1.84 22.03 16.02
CA PRO A 222 2.51 23.23 16.57
C PRO A 222 3.66 22.82 17.50
N LYS A 223 4.77 23.52 17.40
CA LYS A 223 6.00 23.22 18.16
C LYS A 223 5.75 23.06 19.65
N GLU A 224 4.95 23.93 20.25
CA GLU A 224 4.64 23.90 21.69
C GLU A 224 3.85 22.65 22.09
N LEU A 225 3.00 22.12 21.18
CA LEU A 225 2.27 20.88 21.42
C LEU A 225 3.17 19.67 21.28
N ASP A 226 4.02 19.65 20.27
CA ASP A 226 5.01 18.60 20.03
C ASP A 226 6.00 18.50 21.22
N GLU A 227 6.57 19.62 21.67
CA GLU A 227 7.46 19.65 22.85
C GLU A 227 6.78 19.12 24.13
N ARG A 228 5.48 19.39 24.31
CA ARG A 228 4.72 18.85 25.45
C ARG A 228 4.48 17.34 25.34
N ILE A 229 4.23 16.85 24.11
CA ILE A 229 4.08 15.41 23.85
C ILE A 229 5.41 14.71 24.11
N GLN A 230 6.53 15.22 23.62
CA GLN A 230 7.86 14.67 23.87
C GLN A 230 8.19 14.61 25.36
N ALA A 231 7.98 15.70 26.10
CA ALA A 231 8.19 15.72 27.54
C ALA A 231 7.29 14.71 28.28
N TRP A 232 6.07 14.49 27.80
CA TRP A 232 5.17 13.47 28.36
C TRP A 232 5.68 12.05 28.05
N GLU A 233 6.17 11.79 26.83
CA GLU A 233 6.77 10.51 26.44
C GLU A 233 7.99 10.17 27.29
N ASP A 234 8.88 11.14 27.49
CA ASP A 234 10.07 10.98 28.33
C ASP A 234 9.67 10.58 29.75
N ALA A 235 8.74 11.33 30.37
CA ALA A 235 8.26 11.03 31.71
C ALA A 235 7.47 9.70 31.79
N PHE A 236 6.86 9.24 30.71
CA PHE A 236 6.20 7.94 30.65
C PHE A 236 7.22 6.81 30.52
N THR A 237 8.26 7.00 29.69
CA THR A 237 9.35 6.05 29.47
C THR A 237 10.18 5.86 30.74
N GLU A 238 10.45 6.91 31.50
CA GLU A 238 11.13 6.80 32.80
C GLU A 238 10.39 5.87 33.80
N ARG A 239 9.05 5.81 33.71
CA ARG A 239 8.21 4.99 34.61
C ARG A 239 7.95 3.58 34.09
N ALA A 240 7.78 3.42 32.78
CA ALA A 240 7.32 2.17 32.14
C ALA A 240 8.41 1.46 31.35
N GLY A 241 9.56 2.09 31.13
CA GLY A 241 10.66 1.56 30.32
C GLY A 241 10.26 1.39 28.85
N ASP A 242 10.88 0.42 28.18
CA ASP A 242 10.69 0.12 26.73
C ASP A 242 9.23 -0.24 26.34
N ALA A 243 8.35 -0.44 27.31
CA ALA A 243 6.93 -0.71 27.07
C ALA A 243 6.08 0.59 26.96
N ALA A 244 6.69 1.77 27.11
CA ALA A 244 6.01 3.04 26.96
C ALA A 244 5.55 3.24 25.50
N PRO A 245 4.27 3.58 25.25
CA PRO A 245 3.80 3.87 23.91
C PRO A 245 4.34 5.22 23.44
N LEU A 246 4.81 5.28 22.21
CA LEU A 246 5.27 6.51 21.57
C LEU A 246 4.16 7.11 20.72
N TYR A 247 3.99 8.43 20.78
CA TYR A 247 2.98 9.16 20.02
C TYR A 247 3.02 8.81 18.54
N GLN A 248 4.20 8.94 17.96
CA GLN A 248 4.40 8.77 16.53
C GLN A 248 4.13 7.33 16.04
N TYR A 249 4.50 6.32 16.83
CA TYR A 249 4.46 4.92 16.39
C TYR A 249 3.24 4.15 16.90
N ASP A 250 2.73 4.54 18.08
CA ASP A 250 1.69 3.76 18.76
C ASP A 250 0.37 4.50 18.93
N LEU A 251 0.37 5.84 18.86
CA LEU A 251 -0.78 6.62 19.29
C LEU A 251 -1.34 7.54 18.21
N SER A 252 -0.57 7.93 17.19
CA SER A 252 -1.00 8.87 16.15
C SER A 252 -1.57 8.19 14.92
N LEU A 253 -0.73 7.61 14.11
CA LEU A 253 -1.06 7.07 12.79
C LEU A 253 -1.42 5.59 12.84
N ALA A 254 -2.45 5.21 12.11
CA ALA A 254 -2.73 3.81 11.83
C ALA A 254 -1.84 3.32 10.68
N PRO A 255 -1.00 2.30 10.88
CA PRO A 255 -0.14 1.75 9.84
C PRO A 255 -0.90 0.82 8.89
N GLY A 256 -0.27 0.47 7.77
CA GLY A 256 -0.80 -0.49 6.83
C GLY A 256 -1.49 0.16 5.63
N TRP A 257 -2.11 -0.68 4.80
CA TRP A 257 -2.92 -0.20 3.69
C TRP A 257 -4.12 0.58 4.19
N LYS A 258 -4.24 1.84 3.80
CA LYS A 258 -5.36 2.68 4.25
C LYS A 258 -5.78 3.71 3.22
N ILE A 259 -7.04 4.13 3.30
CA ILE A 259 -7.61 5.26 2.57
C ILE A 259 -7.84 6.41 3.56
N GLY A 260 -7.38 7.62 3.20
CA GLY A 260 -7.52 8.82 4.01
C GLY A 260 -6.61 8.87 5.24
N GLY A 261 -6.98 9.66 6.24
CA GLY A 261 -6.19 9.89 7.44
C GLY A 261 -5.02 10.84 7.24
N TRP A 262 -3.94 10.59 7.97
CA TRP A 262 -2.69 11.32 7.90
C TRP A 262 -1.58 10.49 7.29
N ASP A 263 -0.59 11.14 6.71
CA ASP A 263 0.61 10.56 6.12
C ASP A 263 1.76 10.51 7.14
N SER A 264 2.62 9.52 7.01
CA SER A 264 3.80 9.31 7.84
C SER A 264 5.06 9.93 7.19
N TRP A 265 6.03 10.35 8.02
CA TRP A 265 7.30 10.94 7.56
C TRP A 265 8.50 10.40 8.35
N HIS A 266 8.47 9.13 8.70
CA HIS A 266 9.46 8.49 9.57
C HIS A 266 10.82 8.21 8.91
N ARG A 267 10.93 8.41 7.58
CA ARG A 267 12.20 8.22 6.83
C ARG A 267 12.85 9.53 6.40
N THR A 268 12.06 10.57 6.29
CA THR A 268 12.51 11.91 5.88
C THR A 268 11.83 12.94 6.76
N ASP A 269 12.34 14.16 6.76
CA ASP A 269 11.60 15.31 7.28
C ASP A 269 10.28 15.48 6.51
N LEU A 270 9.33 16.20 7.11
CA LEU A 270 8.05 16.50 6.49
C LEU A 270 8.23 17.25 5.17
N ILE A 271 7.73 16.67 4.10
CA ILE A 271 7.68 17.27 2.77
C ILE A 271 6.22 17.47 2.39
N ARG A 272 5.75 18.73 2.43
CA ARG A 272 4.39 19.05 2.03
C ARG A 272 4.21 18.85 0.53
N VAL A 273 3.18 18.14 0.14
CA VAL A 273 2.86 17.85 -1.27
C VAL A 273 1.86 18.88 -1.77
N TYR A 274 2.18 19.57 -2.85
CA TYR A 274 1.32 20.61 -3.43
C TYR A 274 0.83 20.21 -4.82
N CYS A 275 -0.39 20.59 -5.13
CA CYS A 275 -0.98 20.43 -6.46
C CYS A 275 -0.24 21.29 -7.49
N GLY A 276 0.26 20.66 -8.55
CA GLY A 276 0.98 21.38 -9.62
C GLY A 276 0.10 22.30 -10.46
N VAL A 277 -1.23 22.22 -10.33
CA VAL A 277 -2.19 23.05 -11.09
C VAL A 277 -2.63 24.27 -10.30
N CYS A 278 -3.06 24.08 -9.04
CA CYS A 278 -3.63 25.18 -8.24
C CYS A 278 -2.81 25.58 -7.01
N GLY A 279 -1.69 24.91 -6.73
CA GLY A 279 -0.82 25.23 -5.59
C GLY A 279 -1.39 24.87 -4.21
N THR A 280 -2.58 24.26 -4.13
CA THR A 280 -3.18 23.84 -2.85
C THR A 280 -2.43 22.63 -2.29
N GLU A 281 -2.22 22.60 -0.97
CA GLU A 281 -1.66 21.42 -0.30
C GLU A 281 -2.57 20.21 -0.51
N MET A 282 -1.99 19.11 -0.99
CA MET A 282 -2.71 17.90 -1.33
C MET A 282 -3.00 17.07 -0.08
N ARG A 283 -3.99 16.20 -0.18
CA ARG A 283 -4.38 15.29 0.91
C ARG A 283 -4.02 13.85 0.55
N LEU A 284 -3.63 13.10 1.56
CA LEU A 284 -3.41 11.67 1.44
C LEU A 284 -4.72 10.98 1.04
N LEU A 285 -4.72 10.29 -0.10
CA LEU A 285 -5.80 9.42 -0.55
C LEU A 285 -5.54 7.96 -0.14
N LEU A 286 -4.37 7.43 -0.50
CA LEU A 286 -4.05 6.01 -0.35
C LEU A 286 -2.63 5.83 0.18
N THR A 287 -2.48 4.97 1.16
CA THR A 287 -1.20 4.40 1.58
C THR A 287 -1.13 2.94 1.12
N ILE A 288 -0.09 2.61 0.37
CA ILE A 288 0.31 1.27 -0.06
C ILE A 288 1.45 0.83 0.85
N ASP A 289 1.15 -0.04 1.80
CA ASP A 289 2.12 -0.51 2.79
C ASP A 289 2.95 -1.66 2.24
N SER A 290 4.25 -1.64 2.51
CA SER A 290 5.22 -2.67 2.13
C SER A 290 5.41 -3.76 3.21
N GLY A 291 4.52 -3.82 4.19
CA GLY A 291 4.51 -4.86 5.24
C GLY A 291 5.18 -4.45 6.55
N GLY A 292 5.55 -3.17 6.70
CA GLY A 292 6.00 -2.60 7.97
C GLY A 292 4.82 -2.06 8.78
N GLY A 293 4.74 -2.10 10.02
CA GLY A 293 3.72 -1.47 10.84
C GLY A 293 3.95 -1.74 12.31
N ALA A 294 3.56 -0.80 13.18
CA ALA A 294 3.68 -0.97 14.61
C ALA A 294 2.83 -2.16 15.09
N PRO A 295 3.33 -3.00 15.99
CA PRO A 295 2.58 -4.17 16.51
C PRO A 295 1.24 -3.80 17.15
N SER A 296 1.14 -2.62 17.75
CA SER A 296 -0.03 -2.13 18.46
C SER A 296 -1.29 -1.98 17.60
N TRP A 297 -1.12 -1.81 16.27
CA TRP A 297 -2.23 -1.61 15.35
C TRP A 297 -2.56 -2.82 14.47
N ARG A 298 -1.83 -3.92 14.61
CA ARG A 298 -2.07 -5.11 13.80
C ARG A 298 -3.18 -5.95 14.39
N PRO A 299 -4.15 -6.42 13.60
CA PRO A 299 -5.11 -7.41 14.04
C PRO A 299 -4.40 -8.63 14.66
N TYR A 300 -4.97 -9.19 15.71
CA TYR A 300 -4.36 -10.33 16.45
C TYR A 300 -4.10 -11.54 15.58
N ASP A 301 -4.90 -11.78 14.56
CA ASP A 301 -4.71 -12.86 13.60
C ASP A 301 -3.52 -12.58 12.66
N GLU A 302 -3.25 -11.32 12.29
CA GLU A 302 -2.06 -10.93 11.53
C GLU A 302 -0.78 -11.05 12.35
N ALA A 303 -0.81 -10.64 13.60
CA ALA A 303 0.35 -10.78 14.50
C ALA A 303 0.79 -12.25 14.66
N ARG A 304 -0.17 -13.19 14.60
CA ARG A 304 0.12 -14.63 14.59
C ARG A 304 0.65 -15.12 13.24
N ALA A 305 0.15 -14.57 12.16
CA ALA A 305 0.51 -14.95 10.79
C ALA A 305 1.82 -14.29 10.32
N SER A 306 2.22 -13.15 10.89
CA SER A 306 3.40 -12.39 10.46
C SER A 306 4.73 -13.16 10.60
N ARG A 307 4.75 -14.24 11.37
CA ARG A 307 5.88 -15.18 11.40
C ARG A 307 5.94 -16.12 10.18
N SER A 308 4.89 -16.11 9.34
CA SER A 308 4.72 -17.01 8.20
C SER A 308 4.62 -16.30 6.86
N PHE A 309 4.48 -14.96 6.83
CA PHE A 309 4.36 -14.22 5.59
C PHE A 309 5.72 -13.77 5.04
N SER A 310 5.78 -13.62 3.71
CA SER A 310 6.88 -12.94 3.03
C SER A 310 7.12 -11.58 3.67
N LEU A 311 8.31 -11.05 3.54
CA LEU A 311 8.74 -9.76 4.11
C LEU A 311 7.89 -8.56 3.67
N HIS A 312 6.86 -8.74 2.81
CA HIS A 312 6.06 -7.70 2.17
C HIS A 312 4.55 -7.83 2.45
N GLY A 313 4.18 -8.54 3.50
CA GLY A 313 2.77 -8.72 3.87
C GLY A 313 1.98 -9.59 2.89
N PRO A 314 0.63 -9.66 3.03
CA PRO A 314 -0.22 -10.55 2.23
C PRO A 314 -0.28 -10.17 0.75
N THR A 315 -0.12 -8.89 0.42
CA THR A 315 -0.18 -8.39 -0.96
C THR A 315 1.07 -8.67 -1.79
N GLY A 316 2.20 -8.99 -1.15
CA GLY A 316 3.51 -9.15 -1.81
C GLY A 316 4.11 -7.84 -2.35
N ILE A 317 3.45 -6.72 -2.13
CA ILE A 317 3.86 -5.42 -2.69
C ILE A 317 4.98 -4.77 -1.88
N ARG A 318 5.98 -4.28 -2.62
CA ARG A 318 6.99 -3.35 -2.12
C ARG A 318 7.35 -2.32 -3.17
N ALA A 319 6.56 -1.26 -3.25
CA ALA A 319 6.78 -0.15 -4.18
C ALA A 319 7.76 0.91 -3.65
N ALA A 320 7.90 0.98 -2.32
CA ALA A 320 8.83 1.84 -1.61
C ALA A 320 9.51 1.05 -0.47
N ARG A 321 10.31 1.71 0.34
CA ARG A 321 10.97 1.03 1.46
C ARG A 321 9.97 0.57 2.52
N ASP A 322 9.05 1.46 2.91
CA ASP A 322 8.00 1.20 3.88
C ASP A 322 6.60 1.51 3.32
N GLU A 323 6.40 2.71 2.78
CA GLU A 323 5.09 3.14 2.27
C GLU A 323 5.22 3.85 0.92
N TYR A 324 4.27 3.57 0.02
CA TYR A 324 4.07 4.31 -1.22
C TYR A 324 2.69 4.96 -1.18
N ARG A 325 2.65 6.30 -1.34
CA ARG A 325 1.49 7.10 -0.97
C ARG A 325 1.00 7.91 -2.16
N ALA A 326 -0.31 7.92 -2.37
CA ALA A 326 -0.99 8.75 -3.36
C ALA A 326 -1.65 9.95 -2.68
N PHE A 327 -1.34 11.16 -3.18
CA PHE A 327 -1.92 12.42 -2.76
C PHE A 327 -2.78 13.00 -3.88
N VAL A 328 -3.92 13.58 -3.51
CA VAL A 328 -4.87 14.20 -4.44
C VAL A 328 -5.22 15.62 -4.01
N CYS A 329 -5.58 16.43 -4.99
CA CYS A 329 -5.98 17.82 -4.77
C CYS A 329 -7.37 17.86 -4.09
N PRO A 330 -7.50 18.51 -2.92
CA PRO A 330 -8.80 18.64 -2.25
C PRO A 330 -9.73 19.65 -2.92
N THR A 331 -9.20 20.52 -3.77
CA THR A 331 -9.97 21.56 -4.48
C THR A 331 -10.66 21.00 -5.72
N ASP A 332 -9.95 20.12 -6.45
CA ASP A 332 -10.47 19.51 -7.67
C ASP A 332 -9.85 18.12 -7.84
N PRO A 333 -10.64 17.04 -7.68
CA PRO A 333 -10.15 15.67 -7.82
C PRO A 333 -9.72 15.30 -9.26
N SER A 334 -9.99 16.14 -10.25
CA SER A 334 -9.51 15.93 -11.63
C SER A 334 -8.06 16.41 -11.84
N HIS A 335 -7.51 17.18 -10.91
CA HIS A 335 -6.10 17.56 -10.96
C HIS A 335 -5.21 16.33 -10.80
N PRO A 336 -4.05 16.30 -11.49
CA PRO A 336 -3.12 15.16 -11.38
C PRO A 336 -2.76 14.87 -9.93
N HIS A 337 -2.84 13.60 -9.55
CA HIS A 337 -2.36 13.11 -8.26
C HIS A 337 -0.82 13.19 -8.20
N ARG A 338 -0.28 13.06 -7.00
CA ARG A 338 1.16 12.97 -6.76
C ARG A 338 1.45 11.71 -5.96
N MET A 339 2.55 11.05 -6.30
CA MET A 339 3.05 9.93 -5.51
C MET A 339 4.21 10.38 -4.63
N SER A 340 4.43 9.67 -3.53
CA SER A 340 5.56 9.89 -2.62
C SER A 340 5.96 8.59 -1.94
N SER A 341 7.26 8.37 -1.80
CA SER A 341 7.86 7.18 -1.18
C SER A 341 8.39 7.47 0.21
N GLN A 342 8.21 6.52 1.16
CA GLN A 342 8.86 6.49 2.46
C GLN A 342 9.55 5.16 2.71
#